data_643e0dd5a3989b3c7dcc130212b9eb94
#
_entry.id   643e0dd5a3989b3c7dcc130212b9eb94
#
_cell.length_a   1.000
_cell.length_b   1.000
_cell.length_c   1.000
_cell.angle_alpha   90.00
_cell.angle_beta   90.00
_cell.angle_gamma   90.00
#
_symmetry.space_group_name_H-M   'P 1'
#
loop_
_entity.id
_entity.type
_entity.pdbx_description
1 polymer ?
#
loop_
_entity_poly.entity_id
_entity_poly.type
_entity_poly.pdbx_seq_one_letter_code
_entity_poly.pdbx_strand_id
1 'polypeptide(L)'
;MREHWLEFVAALKSIFSWRLSPGRAREVSFSTLPVIVSVIIMTLLTSADYAAYGLLGSLSVLSGWQALKVRRYWLYFLVAAGVMVGQLLGFGISHMPLVFAPLLVAWTYLVIFTWHALDIGAPGPLNTLFVVPFNAFMIDHGYSTRMLMEANLSSIAVGAGVLFLFWSLAWLGGCKFIGFTAHQQNVRIVAIKRQFEVALAPGSDARFTALRVTVGTVFAILLGYVIFPLD
;
A
#
# COMPACT_ATOMS: atom_id res chain seq x y z
N MET A 1 -34.64 0.88 15.40
CA MET A 1 -33.57 -0.01 15.87
C MET A 1 -33.47 -1.30 15.04
N ARG A 2 -34.57 -2.00 14.77
CA ARG A 2 -34.54 -3.28 14.02
C ARG A 2 -34.15 -3.10 12.54
N GLU A 3 -34.55 -2.04 11.88
CA GLU A 3 -34.19 -1.74 10.48
C GLU A 3 -32.72 -1.41 10.32
N HIS A 4 -32.16 -0.56 11.17
CA HIS A 4 -30.72 -0.25 11.13
C HIS A 4 -29.83 -1.46 11.40
N TRP A 5 -30.31 -2.40 12.23
CA TRP A 5 -29.61 -3.66 12.45
C TRP A 5 -29.62 -4.56 11.21
N LEU A 6 -30.74 -4.61 10.50
CA LEU A 6 -30.85 -5.38 9.26
C LEU A 6 -29.99 -4.78 8.14
N GLU A 7 -29.93 -3.46 8.03
CA GLU A 7 -29.05 -2.75 7.11
C GLU A 7 -27.57 -2.99 7.45
N PHE A 8 -27.19 -2.96 8.71
CA PHE A 8 -25.84 -3.28 9.16
C PHE A 8 -25.47 -4.73 8.86
N VAL A 9 -26.34 -5.68 9.12
CA VAL A 9 -26.13 -7.10 8.80
C VAL A 9 -26.06 -7.32 7.29
N ALA A 10 -26.89 -6.63 6.50
CA ALA A 10 -26.85 -6.69 5.05
C ALA A 10 -25.52 -6.09 4.50
N ALA A 11 -25.06 -4.98 5.06
CA ALA A 11 -23.76 -4.38 4.72
C ALA A 11 -22.60 -5.31 5.07
N LEU A 12 -22.59 -5.92 6.27
CA LEU A 12 -21.63 -6.95 6.65
C LEU A 12 -21.66 -8.13 5.69
N LYS A 13 -22.85 -8.63 5.36
CA LYS A 13 -23.01 -9.75 4.43
C LYS A 13 -22.54 -9.40 3.02
N SER A 14 -22.66 -8.15 2.59
CA SER A 14 -22.12 -7.66 1.30
C SER A 14 -20.60 -7.60 1.30
N ILE A 15 -19.99 -7.22 2.42
CA ILE A 15 -18.52 -7.19 2.60
C ILE A 15 -17.97 -8.61 2.56
N PHE A 16 -18.65 -9.57 3.17
CA PHE A 16 -18.21 -10.98 3.22
C PHE A 16 -18.76 -11.84 2.07
N SER A 17 -19.72 -11.35 1.27
CA SER A 17 -20.17 -12.04 0.07
C SER A 17 -19.18 -11.86 -1.08
N TRP A 18 -18.06 -12.54 -0.98
CA TRP A 18 -17.07 -12.63 -2.06
C TRP A 18 -17.66 -13.41 -3.24
N ARG A 19 -18.43 -12.74 -4.07
CA ARG A 19 -18.77 -13.26 -5.41
C ARG A 19 -17.54 -13.06 -6.29
N LEU A 20 -16.59 -13.96 -6.17
CA LEU A 20 -15.49 -14.07 -7.12
C LEU A 20 -16.07 -14.49 -8.47
N SER A 21 -16.34 -13.52 -9.34
CA SER A 21 -16.54 -13.87 -10.73
C SER A 21 -15.26 -14.52 -11.27
N PRO A 22 -15.33 -15.51 -12.18
CA PRO A 22 -14.14 -16.19 -12.71
C PRO A 22 -13.05 -15.24 -13.21
N GLY A 23 -13.44 -14.08 -13.77
CA GLY A 23 -12.53 -13.03 -14.20
C GLY A 23 -11.80 -12.34 -13.02
N ARG A 24 -12.50 -12.06 -11.92
CA ARG A 24 -11.88 -11.49 -10.71
C ARG A 24 -10.96 -12.47 -10.00
N ALA A 25 -11.36 -13.75 -9.91
CA ALA A 25 -10.50 -14.79 -9.34
C ALA A 25 -9.17 -14.88 -10.09
N ARG A 26 -9.22 -14.88 -11.42
CA ARG A 26 -8.03 -14.88 -12.28
C ARG A 26 -7.19 -13.62 -12.07
N GLU A 27 -7.80 -12.45 -12.00
CA GLU A 27 -7.11 -11.18 -11.76
C GLU A 27 -6.38 -11.16 -10.41
N VAL A 28 -7.06 -11.58 -9.34
CA VAL A 28 -6.47 -11.69 -8.00
C VAL A 28 -5.30 -12.67 -8.00
N SER A 29 -5.46 -13.85 -8.60
CA SER A 29 -4.39 -14.85 -8.67
C SER A 29 -3.16 -14.31 -9.39
N PHE A 30 -3.33 -13.62 -10.51
CA PHE A 30 -2.21 -13.03 -11.25
C PHE A 30 -1.56 -11.84 -10.52
N SER A 31 -2.30 -11.08 -9.72
CA SER A 31 -1.72 -9.98 -8.93
C SER A 31 -0.97 -10.48 -7.71
N THR A 32 -1.39 -11.59 -7.10
CA THR A 32 -0.74 -12.15 -5.91
C THR A 32 0.47 -13.02 -6.23
N LEU A 33 0.50 -13.65 -7.41
CA LEU A 33 1.60 -14.53 -7.81
C LEU A 33 2.99 -13.84 -7.76
N PRO A 34 3.19 -12.63 -8.28
CA PRO A 34 4.47 -11.93 -8.16
C PRO A 34 4.89 -11.66 -6.71
N VAL A 35 3.93 -11.40 -5.81
CA VAL A 35 4.23 -11.23 -4.37
C VAL A 35 4.72 -12.53 -3.76
N ILE A 36 4.00 -13.63 -4.02
CA ILE A 36 4.37 -14.97 -3.52
C ILE A 36 5.77 -15.34 -4.03
N VAL A 37 6.04 -15.13 -5.32
CA VAL A 37 7.36 -15.38 -5.91
C VAL A 37 8.42 -14.51 -5.25
N SER A 38 8.15 -13.23 -5.01
CA SER A 38 9.08 -12.33 -4.32
C SER A 38 9.40 -12.81 -2.90
N VAL A 39 8.40 -13.22 -2.13
CA VAL A 39 8.59 -13.74 -0.77
C VAL A 39 9.37 -15.05 -0.78
N ILE A 40 9.06 -15.97 -1.70
CA ILE A 40 9.81 -17.23 -1.85
C ILE A 40 11.28 -16.95 -2.17
N ILE A 41 11.55 -16.07 -3.13
CA ILE A 41 12.93 -15.71 -3.50
C ILE A 41 13.65 -15.09 -2.28
N MET A 42 13.01 -14.19 -1.54
CA MET A 42 13.59 -13.62 -0.33
C MET A 42 13.90 -14.71 0.71
N THR A 43 12.98 -15.64 0.94
CA THR A 43 13.18 -16.75 1.88
C THR A 43 14.35 -17.65 1.45
N LEU A 44 14.49 -17.92 0.16
CA LEU A 44 15.58 -18.74 -0.37
C LEU A 44 16.94 -18.03 -0.35
N LEU A 45 16.96 -16.72 -0.53
CA LEU A 45 18.20 -15.93 -0.54
C LEU A 45 18.68 -15.57 0.87
N THR A 46 17.80 -15.54 1.85
CA THR A 46 18.11 -15.10 3.22
C THR A 46 17.67 -16.12 4.27
N SER A 47 16.54 -15.84 4.91
CA SER A 47 15.87 -16.73 5.86
C SER A 47 14.38 -16.40 5.90
N ALA A 48 13.56 -17.30 6.45
CA ALA A 48 12.11 -17.07 6.60
C ALA A 48 11.83 -15.85 7.48
N ASP A 49 12.58 -15.68 8.56
CA ASP A 49 12.43 -14.53 9.48
C ASP A 49 12.76 -13.22 8.76
N TYR A 50 13.87 -13.18 8.03
CA TYR A 50 14.26 -11.99 7.28
C TYR A 50 13.27 -11.64 6.18
N ALA A 51 12.73 -12.65 5.48
CA ALA A 51 11.68 -12.47 4.50
C ALA A 51 10.37 -11.95 5.13
N ALA A 52 10.03 -12.39 6.35
CA ALA A 52 8.87 -11.91 7.10
C ALA A 52 9.02 -10.41 7.45
N TYR A 53 10.20 -9.97 7.86
CA TYR A 53 10.47 -8.55 8.12
C TYR A 53 10.38 -7.68 6.86
N GLY A 54 10.76 -8.23 5.70
CA GLY A 54 10.67 -7.58 4.40
C GLY A 54 9.29 -7.70 3.72
N LEU A 55 8.29 -8.32 4.37
CA LEU A 55 6.99 -8.59 3.76
C LEU A 55 6.32 -7.34 3.20
N LEU A 56 6.37 -6.22 3.92
CA LEU A 56 5.78 -4.95 3.46
C LEU A 56 6.48 -4.41 2.21
N GLY A 57 7.79 -4.60 2.10
CA GLY A 57 8.54 -4.33 0.87
C GLY A 57 8.06 -5.19 -0.31
N SER A 58 7.88 -6.50 -0.08
CA SER A 58 7.36 -7.43 -1.08
C SER A 58 5.93 -7.10 -1.50
N LEU A 59 5.07 -6.63 -0.60
CA LEU A 59 3.71 -6.21 -0.92
C LEU A 59 3.66 -5.00 -1.86
N SER A 60 4.73 -4.20 -1.97
CA SER A 60 4.84 -3.12 -2.96
C SER A 60 4.69 -3.63 -4.40
N VAL A 61 4.99 -4.92 -4.64
CA VAL A 61 4.81 -5.60 -5.93
C VAL A 61 3.35 -5.58 -6.40
N LEU A 62 2.37 -5.61 -5.48
CA LEU A 62 0.95 -5.50 -5.86
C LEU A 62 0.65 -4.17 -6.57
N SER A 63 1.22 -3.08 -6.10
CA SER A 63 1.09 -1.77 -6.74
C SER A 63 1.83 -1.73 -8.08
N GLY A 64 2.96 -2.41 -8.18
CA GLY A 64 3.69 -2.59 -9.44
C GLY A 64 2.88 -3.35 -10.49
N TRP A 65 2.12 -4.37 -10.09
CA TRP A 65 1.22 -5.09 -10.99
C TRP A 65 0.11 -4.19 -11.54
N GLN A 66 -0.45 -3.32 -10.70
CA GLN A 66 -1.41 -2.32 -11.17
C GLN A 66 -0.77 -1.26 -12.06
N ALA A 67 0.46 -0.84 -11.75
CA ALA A 67 1.25 0.03 -12.58
C ALA A 67 1.46 -0.53 -14.00
N LEU A 68 1.58 -1.85 -14.15
CA LEU A 68 1.59 -2.55 -15.43
C LEU A 68 0.34 -2.30 -16.25
N LYS A 69 -0.83 -2.48 -15.64
CA LYS A 69 -2.12 -2.33 -16.32
C LYS A 69 -2.31 -0.95 -16.92
N VAL A 70 -1.84 0.09 -16.21
CA VAL A 70 -1.95 1.49 -16.62
C VAL A 70 -0.68 2.04 -17.27
N ARG A 71 0.34 1.19 -17.50
CA ARG A 71 1.67 1.58 -18.03
C ARG A 71 2.36 2.71 -17.24
N ARG A 72 2.11 2.77 -15.94
CA ARG A 72 2.70 3.77 -15.02
C ARG A 72 3.75 3.11 -14.13
N TYR A 73 4.86 2.65 -14.70
CA TYR A 73 5.90 1.90 -13.98
C TYR A 73 6.49 2.65 -12.77
N TRP A 74 6.49 3.98 -12.82
CA TRP A 74 6.94 4.83 -11.73
C TRP A 74 6.10 4.70 -10.46
N LEU A 75 4.85 4.21 -10.54
CA LEU A 75 3.99 3.98 -9.37
C LEU A 75 4.61 2.98 -8.40
N TYR A 76 5.32 1.97 -8.93
CA TYR A 76 6.03 1.03 -8.07
C TYR A 76 7.08 1.72 -7.21
N PHE A 77 7.89 2.58 -7.83
CA PHE A 77 8.92 3.33 -7.11
C PHE A 77 8.33 4.34 -6.13
N LEU A 78 7.19 4.95 -6.45
CA LEU A 78 6.47 5.83 -5.53
C LEU A 78 6.01 5.08 -4.28
N VAL A 79 5.43 3.88 -4.46
CA VAL A 79 5.00 3.04 -3.34
C VAL A 79 6.19 2.57 -2.52
N ALA A 80 7.25 2.12 -3.17
CA ALA A 80 8.48 1.69 -2.51
C ALA A 80 9.10 2.83 -1.68
N ALA A 81 9.20 4.04 -2.24
CA ALA A 81 9.64 5.22 -1.51
C ALA A 81 8.71 5.53 -0.32
N GLY A 82 7.40 5.40 -0.52
CA GLY A 82 6.42 5.57 0.55
C GLY A 82 6.60 4.57 1.69
N VAL A 83 6.88 3.31 1.39
CA VAL A 83 7.20 2.29 2.40
C VAL A 83 8.46 2.67 3.18
N MET A 84 9.52 3.12 2.50
CA MET A 84 10.77 3.54 3.17
C MET A 84 10.57 4.77 4.06
N VAL A 85 9.81 5.77 3.61
CA VAL A 85 9.46 6.94 4.44
C VAL A 85 8.62 6.54 5.64
N GLY A 86 7.60 5.68 5.42
CA GLY A 86 6.79 5.14 6.52
C GLY A 86 7.61 4.37 7.55
N GLN A 87 8.65 3.67 7.12
CA GLN A 87 9.58 2.98 8.01
C GLN A 87 10.38 3.94 8.89
N LEU A 88 10.88 5.03 8.32
CA LEU A 88 11.58 6.07 9.08
C LEU A 88 10.63 6.76 10.09
N LEU A 89 9.37 6.99 9.71
CA LEU A 89 8.36 7.50 10.63
C LEU A 89 8.07 6.51 11.77
N GLY A 90 7.98 5.21 11.48
CA GLY A 90 7.81 4.17 12.49
C GLY A 90 8.95 4.17 13.51
N PHE A 91 10.20 4.30 13.02
CA PHE A 91 11.38 4.48 13.89
C PHE A 91 11.27 5.74 14.77
N GLY A 92 10.88 6.87 14.17
CA GLY A 92 10.74 8.12 14.92
C GLY A 92 9.65 8.04 15.99
N ILE A 93 8.52 7.36 15.70
CA ILE A 93 7.41 7.20 16.64
C ILE A 93 7.80 6.33 17.83
N SER A 94 8.54 5.24 17.63
CA SER A 94 8.99 4.37 18.73
C SER A 94 9.93 5.08 19.71
N HIS A 95 10.71 6.07 19.24
CA HIS A 95 11.65 6.80 20.07
C HIS A 95 11.12 8.13 20.62
N MET A 96 10.30 8.84 19.83
CA MET A 96 9.78 10.18 20.15
C MET A 96 8.33 10.33 19.70
N PRO A 97 7.38 9.62 20.32
CA PRO A 97 6.01 9.53 19.81
C PRO A 97 5.31 10.89 19.71
N LEU A 98 5.51 11.79 20.68
CA LEU A 98 4.89 13.12 20.69
C LEU A 98 5.38 14.02 19.53
N VAL A 99 6.65 13.88 19.13
CA VAL A 99 7.22 14.65 18.02
C VAL A 99 6.76 14.12 16.68
N PHE A 100 6.67 12.79 16.55
CA PHE A 100 6.37 12.14 15.28
C PHE A 100 4.87 11.90 15.03
N ALA A 101 4.01 12.00 16.06
CA ALA A 101 2.56 11.87 15.88
C ALA A 101 1.97 12.89 14.88
N PRO A 102 2.31 14.19 14.93
CA PRO A 102 1.86 15.15 13.90
C PRO A 102 2.36 14.80 12.49
N LEU A 103 3.58 14.28 12.37
CA LEU A 103 4.13 13.85 11.08
C LEU A 103 3.39 12.63 10.55
N LEU A 104 2.99 11.69 11.41
CA LEU A 104 2.15 10.56 11.02
C LEU A 104 0.79 11.03 10.48
N VAL A 105 0.17 12.01 11.14
CA VAL A 105 -1.10 12.59 10.69
C VAL A 105 -0.93 13.22 9.30
N ALA A 106 0.10 14.06 9.12
CA ALA A 106 0.42 14.69 7.84
C ALA A 106 0.73 13.64 6.75
N TRP A 107 1.50 12.62 7.10
CA TRP A 107 1.82 11.49 6.22
C TRP A 107 0.59 10.73 5.78
N THR A 108 -0.33 10.42 6.70
CA THR A 108 -1.59 9.75 6.39
C THR A 108 -2.40 10.54 5.38
N TYR A 109 -2.55 11.86 5.62
CA TYR A 109 -3.25 12.73 4.67
C TYR A 109 -2.59 12.71 3.29
N LEU A 110 -1.29 12.90 3.24
CA LEU A 110 -0.52 12.97 1.99
C LEU A 110 -0.61 11.67 1.19
N VAL A 111 -0.48 10.52 1.86
CA VAL A 111 -0.57 9.22 1.22
C VAL A 111 -1.96 8.99 0.65
N ILE A 112 -3.01 9.14 1.46
CA ILE A 112 -4.39 8.93 1.01
C ILE A 112 -4.76 9.90 -0.11
N PHE A 113 -4.41 11.18 0.03
CA PHE A 113 -4.65 12.18 -0.99
C PHE A 113 -3.96 11.82 -2.31
N THR A 114 -2.67 11.50 -2.26
CA THR A 114 -1.89 11.15 -3.47
C THR A 114 -2.46 9.93 -4.18
N TRP A 115 -2.86 8.90 -3.41
CA TRP A 115 -3.47 7.69 -3.97
C TRP A 115 -4.76 7.98 -4.71
N HIS A 116 -5.64 8.78 -4.12
CA HIS A 116 -6.91 9.15 -4.75
C HIS A 116 -6.71 10.11 -5.91
N ALA A 117 -5.78 11.07 -5.79
CA ALA A 117 -5.47 12.01 -6.88
C ALA A 117 -4.91 11.30 -8.12
N LEU A 118 -4.14 10.24 -7.93
CA LEU A 118 -3.53 9.46 -9.01
C LEU A 118 -4.40 8.29 -9.48
N ASP A 119 -5.57 8.09 -8.86
CA ASP A 119 -6.46 6.95 -9.13
C ASP A 119 -5.71 5.60 -9.07
N ILE A 120 -4.94 5.43 -8.00
CA ILE A 120 -4.21 4.19 -7.74
C ILE A 120 -5.17 3.22 -7.04
N GLY A 121 -5.49 2.12 -7.70
CA GLY A 121 -6.42 1.12 -7.20
C GLY A 121 -5.92 0.38 -5.94
N ALA A 122 -6.76 -0.47 -5.36
CA ALA A 122 -6.41 -1.33 -4.23
C ALA A 122 -5.24 -2.29 -4.57
N PRO A 123 -4.37 -2.66 -3.62
CA PRO A 123 -4.46 -2.42 -2.17
C PRO A 123 -4.10 -1.01 -1.73
N GLY A 124 -3.73 -0.15 -2.67
CA GLY A 124 -3.58 1.28 -2.48
C GLY A 124 -2.61 1.68 -1.37
N PRO A 125 -3.04 2.61 -0.51
CA PRO A 125 -2.18 3.23 0.48
C PRO A 125 -1.88 2.31 1.68
N LEU A 126 -2.57 1.17 1.81
CA LEU A 126 -2.48 0.31 3.01
C LEU A 126 -1.04 -0.09 3.32
N ASN A 127 -0.27 -0.52 2.32
CA ASN A 127 1.13 -0.88 2.52
C ASN A 127 1.96 0.25 3.11
N THR A 128 1.80 1.44 2.53
CA THR A 128 2.57 2.64 2.89
C THR A 128 2.19 3.17 4.28
N LEU A 129 0.94 2.97 4.69
CA LEU A 129 0.46 3.38 6.01
C LEU A 129 0.77 2.32 7.06
N PHE A 130 0.57 1.04 6.73
CA PHE A 130 0.72 -0.05 7.67
C PHE A 130 2.18 -0.27 8.11
N VAL A 131 3.15 0.11 7.28
CA VAL A 131 4.57 0.00 7.61
C VAL A 131 4.94 0.82 8.85
N VAL A 132 4.27 1.94 9.12
CA VAL A 132 4.58 2.80 10.26
C VAL A 132 4.32 2.09 11.60
N PRO A 133 3.09 1.66 11.93
CA PRO A 133 2.83 0.96 13.18
C PRO A 133 3.55 -0.39 13.27
N PHE A 134 3.71 -1.08 12.12
CA PHE A 134 4.45 -2.34 12.09
C PHE A 134 5.92 -2.16 12.53
N ASN A 135 6.62 -1.16 11.98
CA ASN A 135 8.00 -0.92 12.36
C ASN A 135 8.14 -0.39 13.79
N ALA A 136 7.25 0.50 14.24
CA ALA A 136 7.25 0.94 15.62
C ALA A 136 7.11 -0.25 16.57
N PHE A 137 6.13 -1.11 16.31
CA PHE A 137 5.91 -2.34 17.09
C PHE A 137 7.15 -3.25 17.11
N MET A 138 7.77 -3.49 15.97
CA MET A 138 8.95 -4.36 15.87
C MET A 138 10.15 -3.77 16.63
N ILE A 139 10.35 -2.45 16.57
CA ILE A 139 11.45 -1.78 17.29
C ILE A 139 11.21 -1.85 18.80
N ASP A 140 9.99 -1.64 19.28
CA ASP A 140 9.61 -1.75 20.69
C ASP A 140 9.83 -3.18 21.23
N HIS A 141 9.79 -4.20 20.34
CA HIS A 141 10.13 -5.58 20.67
C HIS A 141 11.60 -5.91 20.50
N GLY A 142 12.49 -4.91 20.36
CA GLY A 142 13.93 -5.06 20.35
C GLY A 142 14.54 -5.40 18.99
N TYR A 143 13.80 -5.30 17.90
CA TYR A 143 14.35 -5.52 16.57
C TYR A 143 15.15 -4.30 16.08
N SER A 144 16.31 -4.58 15.47
CA SER A 144 17.18 -3.52 14.96
C SER A 144 16.53 -2.79 13.77
N THR A 145 16.46 -1.47 13.87
CA THR A 145 16.00 -0.60 12.76
C THR A 145 16.77 -0.87 11.47
N ARG A 146 18.09 -1.06 11.56
CA ARG A 146 18.95 -1.36 10.42
C ARG A 146 18.51 -2.65 9.74
N MET A 147 18.27 -3.71 10.50
CA MET A 147 17.82 -5.00 9.97
C MET A 147 16.46 -4.89 9.26
N LEU A 148 15.52 -4.17 9.85
CA LEU A 148 14.20 -3.92 9.25
C LEU A 148 14.30 -3.12 7.94
N MET A 149 15.18 -2.10 7.90
CA MET A 149 15.42 -1.31 6.69
C MET A 149 16.07 -2.14 5.59
N GLU A 150 17.09 -2.91 5.90
CA GLU A 150 17.78 -3.79 4.97
C GLU A 150 16.82 -4.87 4.42
N ALA A 151 15.97 -5.46 5.26
CA ALA A 151 14.98 -6.45 4.86
C ALA A 151 13.94 -5.86 3.89
N ASN A 152 13.37 -4.69 4.19
CA ASN A 152 12.41 -4.05 3.31
C ASN A 152 13.05 -3.59 1.99
N LEU A 153 14.26 -3.02 2.04
CA LEU A 153 14.97 -2.58 0.84
C LEU A 153 15.29 -3.77 -0.07
N SER A 154 15.80 -4.87 0.50
CA SER A 154 16.08 -6.10 -0.23
C SER A 154 14.81 -6.68 -0.86
N SER A 155 13.70 -6.70 -0.12
CA SER A 155 12.41 -7.17 -0.61
C SER A 155 11.84 -6.29 -1.72
N ILE A 156 12.02 -4.98 -1.65
CA ILE A 156 11.68 -4.04 -2.73
C ILE A 156 12.53 -4.34 -3.97
N ALA A 157 13.83 -4.55 -3.80
CA ALA A 157 14.73 -4.84 -4.93
C ALA A 157 14.38 -6.19 -5.60
N VAL A 158 14.14 -7.24 -4.82
CA VAL A 158 13.68 -8.54 -5.33
C VAL A 158 12.33 -8.38 -6.02
N GLY A 159 11.41 -7.65 -5.41
CA GLY A 159 10.10 -7.35 -5.99
C GLY A 159 10.18 -6.64 -7.35
N ALA A 160 11.09 -5.68 -7.49
CA ALA A 160 11.37 -5.01 -8.76
C ALA A 160 11.86 -6.00 -9.83
N GLY A 161 12.79 -6.89 -9.48
CA GLY A 161 13.29 -7.94 -10.35
C GLY A 161 12.18 -8.90 -10.81
N VAL A 162 11.34 -9.34 -9.87
CA VAL A 162 10.18 -10.20 -10.17
C VAL A 162 9.20 -9.51 -11.11
N LEU A 163 8.85 -8.24 -10.84
CA LEU A 163 7.99 -7.47 -11.75
C LEU A 163 8.59 -7.34 -13.14
N PHE A 164 9.89 -7.06 -13.24
CA PHE A 164 10.57 -6.96 -14.52
C PHE A 164 10.49 -8.27 -15.31
N LEU A 165 10.67 -9.42 -14.64
CA LEU A 165 10.49 -10.74 -15.26
C LEU A 165 9.06 -10.95 -15.75
N PHE A 166 8.06 -10.65 -14.91
CA PHE A 166 6.66 -10.77 -15.32
C PHE A 166 6.31 -9.82 -16.47
N TRP A 167 6.87 -8.63 -16.49
CA TRP A 167 6.69 -7.69 -17.60
C TRP A 167 7.30 -8.22 -18.89
N SER A 168 8.51 -8.76 -18.83
CA SER A 168 9.19 -9.33 -19.97
C SER A 168 8.41 -10.52 -20.55
N LEU A 169 7.93 -11.41 -19.67
CA LEU A 169 7.09 -12.55 -20.07
C LEU A 169 5.76 -12.09 -20.69
N ALA A 170 5.13 -11.08 -20.12
CA ALA A 170 3.89 -10.51 -20.67
C ALA A 170 4.11 -9.87 -22.04
N TRP A 171 5.26 -9.21 -22.23
CA TRP A 171 5.63 -8.60 -23.51
C TRP A 171 5.95 -9.63 -24.56
N LEU A 172 6.72 -10.67 -24.23
CA LEU A 172 7.06 -11.79 -25.12
C LEU A 172 5.83 -12.62 -25.48
N GLY A 173 4.92 -12.84 -24.56
CA GLY A 173 3.65 -13.57 -24.77
C GLY A 173 2.58 -12.80 -25.55
N GLY A 174 2.90 -11.62 -26.07
CA GLY A 174 1.99 -10.80 -26.89
C GLY A 174 0.79 -10.26 -26.13
N CYS A 175 0.90 -10.05 -24.81
CA CYS A 175 -0.13 -9.48 -23.94
C CYS A 175 -1.49 -10.23 -23.87
N LYS A 176 -1.72 -11.21 -24.73
CA LYS A 176 -2.98 -12.00 -24.75
C LYS A 176 -3.17 -12.89 -23.54
N PHE A 177 -2.07 -13.32 -22.93
CA PHE A 177 -2.10 -14.27 -21.81
C PHE A 177 -2.64 -13.66 -20.50
N ILE A 178 -2.54 -12.35 -20.34
CA ILE A 178 -2.83 -11.66 -19.07
C ILE A 178 -4.13 -10.85 -19.11
N GLY A 179 -4.88 -10.91 -20.23
CA GLY A 179 -6.14 -10.14 -20.37
C GLY A 179 -5.92 -8.62 -20.38
N PHE A 180 -4.72 -8.19 -20.77
CA PHE A 180 -4.43 -6.79 -21.00
C PHE A 180 -5.15 -6.32 -22.27
N THR A 181 -6.36 -5.83 -22.11
CA THR A 181 -6.88 -4.85 -23.05
C THR A 181 -6.05 -3.59 -22.80
N ALA A 182 -5.07 -3.40 -23.68
CA ALA A 182 -4.22 -2.21 -23.65
C ALA A 182 -5.07 -0.98 -23.95
N HIS A 183 -5.78 -0.49 -22.96
CA HIS A 183 -6.33 0.86 -23.03
C HIS A 183 -5.11 1.78 -22.90
N GLN A 184 -4.63 2.24 -24.06
CA GLN A 184 -3.50 3.14 -24.18
C GLN A 184 -3.89 4.51 -23.58
N GLN A 185 -3.82 4.62 -22.26
CA GLN A 185 -3.70 5.95 -21.70
C GLN A 185 -2.23 6.35 -21.79
N ASN A 186 -1.89 7.06 -22.85
CA ASN A 186 -0.67 7.86 -22.90
C ASN A 186 -0.78 8.94 -21.81
N VAL A 187 -0.43 8.58 -20.58
CA VAL A 187 -0.42 9.53 -19.48
C VAL A 187 0.81 10.41 -19.65
N ARG A 188 0.62 11.52 -20.37
CA ARG A 188 1.57 12.61 -20.40
C ARG A 188 1.64 13.24 -19.00
N ILE A 189 2.78 13.80 -18.64
CA ILE A 189 2.97 14.57 -17.38
C ILE A 189 1.87 15.64 -17.20
N VAL A 190 1.36 16.20 -18.29
CA VAL A 190 0.21 17.12 -18.32
C VAL A 190 -1.06 16.50 -17.71
N ALA A 191 -1.28 15.20 -17.91
CA ALA A 191 -2.46 14.53 -17.34
C ALA A 191 -2.32 14.33 -15.82
N ILE A 192 -1.10 14.09 -15.32
CA ILE A 192 -0.83 13.98 -13.89
C ILE A 192 -1.07 15.34 -13.21
N LYS A 193 -0.52 16.42 -13.77
CA LYS A 193 -0.76 17.77 -13.28
C LYS A 193 -2.25 18.07 -13.19
N ARG A 194 -3.02 17.78 -14.25
CA ARG A 194 -4.46 17.99 -14.27
C ARG A 194 -5.20 17.14 -13.23
N GLN A 195 -4.77 15.90 -13.00
CA GLN A 195 -5.34 15.05 -11.95
C GLN A 195 -5.15 15.67 -10.56
N PHE A 196 -3.95 16.20 -10.27
CA PHE A 196 -3.70 16.91 -9.02
C PHE A 196 -4.51 18.21 -8.91
N GLU A 197 -4.63 18.99 -9.99
CA GLU A 197 -5.46 20.20 -10.01
C GLU A 197 -6.93 19.88 -9.68
N VAL A 198 -7.50 18.84 -10.28
CA VAL A 198 -8.85 18.36 -9.98
C VAL A 198 -8.97 17.85 -8.55
N ALA A 199 -7.98 17.09 -8.08
CA ALA A 199 -7.97 16.58 -6.70
C ALA A 199 -7.82 17.69 -5.65
N LEU A 200 -7.14 18.79 -5.99
CA LEU A 200 -6.99 19.96 -5.12
C LEU A 200 -8.23 20.88 -5.12
N ALA A 201 -9.16 20.69 -6.06
CA ALA A 201 -10.36 21.51 -6.10
C ALA A 201 -11.17 21.40 -4.79
N PRO A 202 -11.83 22.50 -4.35
CA PRO A 202 -12.72 22.46 -3.20
C PRO A 202 -13.82 21.41 -3.40
N GLY A 203 -14.03 20.53 -2.40
CA GLY A 203 -15.07 19.50 -2.45
C GLY A 203 -14.70 18.24 -3.24
N SER A 204 -13.43 18.08 -3.66
CA SER A 204 -13.01 16.85 -4.34
C SER A 204 -13.05 15.62 -3.41
N ASP A 205 -13.42 14.47 -3.98
CA ASP A 205 -13.48 13.20 -3.24
C ASP A 205 -12.13 12.81 -2.65
N ALA A 206 -11.02 13.14 -3.34
CA ALA A 206 -9.67 12.88 -2.86
C ALA A 206 -9.38 13.62 -1.55
N ARG A 207 -9.71 14.91 -1.48
CA ARG A 207 -9.54 15.72 -0.25
C ARG A 207 -10.45 15.24 0.86
N PHE A 208 -11.71 14.96 0.55
CA PHE A 208 -12.68 14.53 1.53
C PHE A 208 -12.31 13.17 2.13
N THR A 209 -11.92 12.22 1.29
CA THR A 209 -11.47 10.90 1.75
C THR A 209 -10.19 11.00 2.58
N ALA A 210 -9.20 11.77 2.11
CA ALA A 210 -7.97 11.99 2.86
C ALA A 210 -8.26 12.61 4.24
N LEU A 211 -9.12 13.62 4.30
CA LEU A 211 -9.51 14.26 5.56
C LEU A 211 -10.19 13.28 6.51
N ARG A 212 -11.15 12.50 6.03
CA ARG A 212 -11.87 11.50 6.86
C ARG A 212 -10.93 10.47 7.47
N VAL A 213 -10.02 9.91 6.67
CA VAL A 213 -9.05 8.92 7.15
C VAL A 213 -8.09 9.56 8.13
N THR A 214 -7.63 10.77 7.85
CA THR A 214 -6.73 11.51 8.75
C THR A 214 -7.39 11.81 10.10
N VAL A 215 -8.63 12.26 10.10
CA VAL A 215 -9.41 12.46 11.34
C VAL A 215 -9.53 11.15 12.11
N GLY A 216 -9.83 10.03 11.43
CA GLY A 216 -9.85 8.71 12.06
C GLY A 216 -8.49 8.33 12.69
N THR A 217 -7.38 8.65 12.03
CA THR A 217 -6.03 8.43 12.56
C THR A 217 -5.77 9.27 13.81
N VAL A 218 -6.17 10.54 13.82
CA VAL A 218 -6.05 11.40 15.02
C VAL A 218 -6.84 10.82 16.18
N PHE A 219 -8.08 10.40 15.94
CA PHE A 219 -8.89 9.75 16.99
C PHE A 219 -8.25 8.46 17.50
N ALA A 220 -7.70 7.63 16.61
CA ALA A 220 -7.02 6.40 17.02
C ALA A 220 -5.78 6.69 17.88
N ILE A 221 -4.99 7.71 17.54
CA ILE A 221 -3.84 8.14 18.33
C ILE A 221 -4.29 8.63 19.71
N LEU A 222 -5.29 9.50 19.76
CA LEU A 222 -5.81 10.03 21.02
C LEU A 222 -6.38 8.93 21.92
N LEU A 223 -7.15 8.00 21.36
CA LEU A 223 -7.65 6.83 22.08
C LEU A 223 -6.50 5.95 22.59
N GLY A 224 -5.47 5.75 21.78
CA GLY A 224 -4.27 5.01 22.20
C GLY A 224 -3.63 5.62 23.44
N TYR A 225 -3.46 6.94 23.49
CA TYR A 225 -2.92 7.63 24.67
C TYR A 225 -3.83 7.57 25.91
N VAL A 226 -5.15 7.52 25.70
CA VAL A 226 -6.10 7.43 26.83
C VAL A 226 -6.17 6.00 27.39
N ILE A 227 -6.13 4.99 26.52
CA ILE A 227 -6.26 3.57 26.92
C ILE A 227 -4.92 3.00 27.41
N PHE A 228 -3.83 3.42 26.78
CA PHE A 228 -2.47 3.00 27.11
C PHE A 228 -1.64 4.24 27.43
N PRO A 229 -1.82 4.84 28.63
CA PRO A 229 -0.99 5.97 29.04
C PRO A 229 0.48 5.57 28.98
N LEU A 230 1.30 6.43 28.39
CA LEU A 230 2.75 6.28 28.39
C LEU A 230 3.23 6.45 29.82
N ASP A 231 3.64 5.36 30.46
CA ASP A 231 4.31 5.37 31.76
C ASP A 231 5.73 5.98 31.65
#